data_5a672c90519047a15c9ef70cc8aa11e8
#
_entry.id   5a672c90519047a15c9ef70cc8aa11e8
#
_cell.length_a   1.000
_cell.length_b   1.000
_cell.length_c   1.000
_cell.angle_alpha   90.00
_cell.angle_beta   90.00
_cell.angle_gamma   90.00
#
_symmetry.space_group_name_H-M   'P 1'
#
loop_
_entity.id
_entity.type
_entity.pdbx_description
1 polymer ?
#
loop_
_entity_poly.entity_id
_entity_poly.type
_entity_poly.pdbx_seq_one_letter_code
_entity_poly.pdbx_strand_id
1 'polypeptide(L)'
;MKMPLMMRMHRDFPPNAKVKQIGISCSHRKYFVSFSVEYEQDITIIKNPKNGVGLDLNVCDIACSCDINHHDKLTDFKQYQTDMKELLGIEIDEEVNTKRLIPTYSKLHSFKKYSKEYKRLQRKQSRRVLKSKQNKTKLGGNFYKTQKKLNQVFDKSSHQKTDRYHKITSELSKQFELIVVEDLQVKNMTKRAKLKNVKQKSGLNKAILNTSFYQIISFLDYKQQHNGKLLVKVPPQYTSKTCHCCGNINHKLKLNHRQYWCLECGYREHRDINAANNILSKGLSLRAGNVHARL
;
A
#
# COMPACT_ATOMS: atom_id res chain seq x y z
N MET A 1 -25.36 -40.22 14.10
CA MET A 1 -26.17 -39.02 13.79
C MET A 1 -25.23 -37.95 13.24
N LYS A 2 -25.35 -37.52 11.98
CA LYS A 2 -24.52 -36.44 11.39
C LYS A 2 -25.22 -35.11 11.74
N MET A 3 -24.63 -34.30 12.63
CA MET A 3 -25.16 -32.97 12.89
C MET A 3 -24.78 -32.02 11.75
N PRO A 4 -25.73 -31.32 11.13
CA PRO A 4 -25.45 -30.32 10.13
C PRO A 4 -24.74 -29.11 10.77
N LEU A 5 -23.65 -28.69 10.17
CA LEU A 5 -22.95 -27.45 10.56
C LEU A 5 -23.70 -26.27 9.94
N MET A 6 -24.30 -25.44 10.78
CA MET A 6 -24.87 -24.16 10.36
C MET A 6 -23.74 -23.14 10.17
N MET A 7 -23.63 -22.55 8.98
CA MET A 7 -22.66 -21.51 8.71
C MET A 7 -23.30 -20.31 8.00
N ARG A 8 -22.75 -19.13 8.21
CA ARG A 8 -23.16 -17.93 7.49
C ARG A 8 -22.30 -17.78 6.24
N MET A 9 -22.90 -17.90 5.07
CA MET A 9 -22.26 -17.58 3.81
C MET A 9 -22.21 -16.08 3.62
N HIS A 10 -21.01 -15.56 3.24
CA HIS A 10 -20.79 -14.13 2.98
C HIS A 10 -20.81 -13.79 1.49
N ARG A 11 -20.61 -14.80 0.64
CA ARG A 11 -20.62 -14.70 -0.82
C ARG A 11 -21.14 -15.99 -1.39
N ASP A 12 -21.88 -15.90 -2.47
CA ASP A 12 -22.22 -17.04 -3.28
C ASP A 12 -20.99 -17.54 -4.06
N PHE A 13 -20.99 -18.80 -4.41
CA PHE A 13 -19.97 -19.33 -5.30
C PHE A 13 -20.18 -18.80 -6.72
N PRO A 14 -19.09 -18.56 -7.48
CA PRO A 14 -19.19 -18.28 -8.90
C PRO A 14 -19.98 -19.38 -9.63
N PRO A 15 -20.67 -19.06 -10.73
CA PRO A 15 -21.30 -20.08 -11.57
C PRO A 15 -20.29 -21.17 -11.95
N ASN A 16 -20.72 -22.42 -11.95
CA ASN A 16 -19.90 -23.60 -12.27
C ASN A 16 -18.68 -23.83 -11.38
N ALA A 17 -18.63 -23.18 -10.20
CA ALA A 17 -17.52 -23.37 -9.26
C ALA A 17 -17.52 -24.79 -8.66
N LYS A 18 -16.36 -25.44 -8.71
CA LYS A 18 -16.09 -26.74 -8.08
C LYS A 18 -15.31 -26.51 -6.78
N VAL A 19 -15.84 -26.98 -5.66
CA VAL A 19 -15.13 -26.93 -4.37
C VAL A 19 -14.02 -27.99 -4.37
N LYS A 20 -12.78 -27.56 -4.27
CA LYS A 20 -11.59 -28.43 -4.21
C LYS A 20 -11.20 -28.76 -2.77
N GLN A 21 -11.30 -27.80 -1.88
CA GLN A 21 -10.88 -27.97 -0.50
C GLN A 21 -11.74 -27.13 0.46
N ILE A 22 -12.01 -27.69 1.62
CA ILE A 22 -12.67 -27.00 2.72
C ILE A 22 -11.71 -26.95 3.90
N GLY A 23 -11.43 -25.73 4.37
CA GLY A 23 -10.60 -25.50 5.56
C GLY A 23 -11.47 -25.01 6.72
N ILE A 24 -11.31 -25.61 7.90
CA ILE A 24 -11.96 -25.14 9.13
C ILE A 24 -10.88 -24.59 10.05
N SER A 25 -11.01 -23.35 10.47
CA SER A 25 -10.10 -22.71 11.42
C SER A 25 -10.84 -22.15 12.61
N CYS A 26 -10.17 -22.07 13.75
CA CYS A 26 -10.71 -21.51 14.97
C CYS A 26 -9.84 -20.36 15.46
N SER A 27 -10.41 -19.19 15.63
CA SER A 27 -9.77 -18.04 16.26
C SER A 27 -10.66 -17.44 17.33
N HIS A 28 -10.18 -17.37 18.57
CA HIS A 28 -10.88 -16.79 19.72
C HIS A 28 -12.29 -17.37 19.95
N ARG A 29 -12.46 -18.70 19.81
CA ARG A 29 -13.76 -19.41 19.92
C ARG A 29 -14.74 -19.09 18.79
N LYS A 30 -14.29 -18.47 17.70
CA LYS A 30 -15.06 -18.35 16.47
C LYS A 30 -14.50 -19.33 15.46
N TYR A 31 -15.38 -20.06 14.81
CA TYR A 31 -15.02 -20.96 13.72
C TYR A 31 -15.21 -20.25 12.39
N PHE A 32 -14.28 -20.46 11.50
CA PHE A 32 -14.32 -19.94 10.13
C PHE A 32 -14.19 -21.13 9.19
N VAL A 33 -14.98 -21.11 8.14
CA VAL A 33 -14.89 -22.07 7.04
C VAL A 33 -14.36 -21.33 5.83
N SER A 34 -13.33 -21.86 5.21
CA SER A 34 -12.76 -21.39 3.94
C SER A 34 -12.95 -22.45 2.87
N PHE A 35 -13.35 -22.01 1.69
CA PHE A 35 -13.49 -22.87 0.52
C PHE A 35 -12.45 -22.49 -0.51
N SER A 36 -11.67 -23.46 -0.98
CA SER A 36 -10.90 -23.34 -2.20
C SER A 36 -11.77 -23.81 -3.34
N VAL A 37 -12.08 -22.90 -4.26
CA VAL A 37 -12.95 -23.18 -5.40
C VAL A 37 -12.19 -23.01 -6.70
N GLU A 38 -12.49 -23.85 -7.68
CA GLU A 38 -12.03 -23.75 -9.05
C GLU A 38 -13.22 -23.39 -9.93
N TYR A 39 -13.07 -22.38 -10.76
CA TYR A 39 -14.07 -21.97 -11.74
C TYR A 39 -13.39 -21.37 -12.96
N GLU A 40 -14.07 -21.44 -14.09
CA GLU A 40 -13.64 -20.83 -15.34
C GLU A 40 -14.25 -19.43 -15.45
N GLN A 41 -13.45 -18.48 -15.88
CA GLN A 41 -13.87 -17.12 -16.13
C GLN A 41 -13.21 -16.62 -17.41
N ASP A 42 -14.01 -16.14 -18.34
CA ASP A 42 -13.50 -15.46 -19.52
C ASP A 42 -13.00 -14.07 -19.14
N ILE A 43 -11.70 -13.87 -19.24
CA ILE A 43 -11.07 -12.58 -18.92
C ILE A 43 -10.43 -12.03 -20.19
N THR A 44 -10.92 -10.89 -20.64
CA THR A 44 -10.28 -10.14 -21.73
C THR A 44 -9.08 -9.38 -21.17
N ILE A 45 -7.87 -9.76 -21.57
CA ILE A 45 -6.64 -9.11 -21.13
C ILE A 45 -6.46 -7.80 -21.88
N ILE A 46 -6.34 -6.69 -21.15
CA ILE A 46 -6.07 -5.37 -21.70
C ILE A 46 -4.60 -5.28 -22.09
N LYS A 47 -4.32 -5.35 -23.40
CA LYS A 47 -2.95 -5.23 -23.93
C LYS A 47 -2.47 -3.75 -23.91
N ASN A 48 -3.36 -2.82 -24.25
CA ASN A 48 -3.05 -1.39 -24.32
C ASN A 48 -3.93 -0.60 -23.35
N PRO A 49 -3.47 -0.34 -22.12
CA PRO A 49 -4.25 0.40 -21.13
C PRO A 49 -4.41 1.85 -21.57
N LYS A 50 -5.64 2.34 -21.48
CA LYS A 50 -6.00 3.73 -21.81
C LYS A 50 -5.71 4.69 -20.65
N ASN A 51 -5.69 4.15 -19.41
CA ASN A 51 -5.38 4.93 -18.22
C ASN A 51 -4.46 4.15 -17.28
N GLY A 52 -3.70 4.87 -16.47
CA GLY A 52 -2.78 4.25 -15.52
C GLY A 52 -2.35 5.19 -14.41
N VAL A 53 -1.92 4.60 -13.30
CA VAL A 53 -1.48 5.31 -12.11
C VAL A 53 -0.19 4.71 -11.55
N GLY A 54 0.76 5.56 -11.14
CA GLY A 54 1.91 5.19 -10.32
C GLY A 54 1.59 5.38 -8.84
N LEU A 55 1.97 4.44 -8.01
CA LEU A 55 1.72 4.49 -6.58
C LEU A 55 3.03 4.50 -5.82
N ASP A 56 3.30 5.57 -5.07
CA ASP A 56 4.35 5.61 -4.06
C ASP A 56 3.77 5.17 -2.71
N LEU A 57 4.21 4.01 -2.24
CA LEU A 57 3.73 3.38 -1.00
C LEU A 57 4.54 3.86 0.19
N ASN A 58 4.04 4.84 0.90
CA ASN A 58 4.66 5.37 2.11
C ASN A 58 4.16 4.68 3.39
N VAL A 59 4.87 4.88 4.49
CA VAL A 59 4.53 4.29 5.79
C VAL A 59 3.17 4.76 6.31
N CYS A 60 2.75 5.97 6.00
CA CYS A 60 1.51 6.59 6.50
C CYS A 60 0.41 6.71 5.45
N ASP A 61 0.77 6.78 4.18
CA ASP A 61 -0.12 7.10 3.07
C ASP A 61 0.30 6.42 1.77
N ILE A 62 -0.50 6.56 0.74
CA ILE A 62 -0.19 6.19 -0.63
C ILE A 62 -0.32 7.46 -1.44
N ALA A 63 0.77 7.92 -2.05
CA ALA A 63 0.73 8.98 -3.03
C ALA A 63 0.50 8.36 -4.42
N CYS A 64 -0.41 8.97 -5.18
CA CYS A 64 -0.74 8.55 -6.51
C CYS A 64 -0.16 9.54 -7.53
N SER A 65 0.22 9.07 -8.70
CA SER A 65 0.58 9.89 -9.86
C SER A 65 -0.66 10.44 -10.54
N CYS A 66 -0.46 11.38 -11.45
CA CYS A 66 -1.48 11.71 -12.45
C CYS A 66 -1.76 10.50 -13.36
N ASP A 67 -2.96 10.46 -13.94
CA ASP A 67 -3.33 9.49 -14.97
C ASP A 67 -2.47 9.70 -16.25
N ILE A 68 -2.24 8.65 -17.03
CA ILE A 68 -1.55 8.70 -18.33
C ILE A 68 -2.13 9.80 -19.24
N ASN A 69 -3.47 9.88 -19.30
CA ASN A 69 -4.16 10.90 -20.10
C ASN A 69 -4.02 12.32 -19.56
N HIS A 70 -3.53 12.48 -18.34
CA HIS A 70 -3.31 13.78 -17.72
C HIS A 70 -1.89 14.30 -17.93
N HIS A 71 -0.97 13.39 -18.27
CA HIS A 71 0.42 13.77 -18.56
C HIS A 71 0.51 14.68 -19.78
N ASP A 72 -0.27 14.38 -20.81
CA ASP A 72 -0.33 15.23 -22.03
C ASP A 72 -0.97 16.58 -21.75
N LYS A 73 -1.99 16.61 -20.87
CA LYS A 73 -2.63 17.87 -20.44
C LYS A 73 -1.77 18.71 -19.49
N LEU A 74 -0.83 18.09 -18.76
CA LEU A 74 0.12 18.81 -17.89
C LEU A 74 1.21 19.52 -18.69
N THR A 75 1.62 18.98 -19.84
CA THR A 75 2.50 19.67 -20.78
C THR A 75 1.80 20.88 -21.38
N ASP A 76 0.56 20.74 -21.80
CA ASP A 76 -0.26 21.84 -22.29
C ASP A 76 -0.52 22.91 -21.20
N PHE A 77 -0.72 22.47 -19.96
CA PHE A 77 -0.94 23.39 -18.84
C PHE A 77 0.33 24.15 -18.43
N LYS A 78 1.50 23.53 -18.51
CA LYS A 78 2.80 24.22 -18.30
C LYS A 78 3.05 25.24 -19.39
N GLN A 79 2.77 24.90 -20.64
CA GLN A 79 2.83 25.85 -21.74
C GLN A 79 1.87 27.01 -21.49
N TYR A 80 0.64 26.70 -21.08
CA TYR A 80 -0.36 27.71 -20.70
C TYR A 80 0.09 28.59 -19.53
N GLN A 81 0.72 28.03 -18.48
CA GLN A 81 1.25 28.82 -17.36
C GLN A 81 2.41 29.71 -17.80
N THR A 82 3.29 29.22 -18.67
CA THR A 82 4.40 30.01 -19.23
C THR A 82 3.86 31.13 -20.09
N ASP A 83 2.91 30.83 -20.97
CA ASP A 83 2.25 31.80 -21.87
C ASP A 83 1.47 32.86 -21.07
N MET A 84 0.80 32.49 -19.99
CA MET A 84 0.07 33.42 -19.12
C MET A 84 0.99 34.29 -18.26
N LYS A 85 2.14 33.77 -17.81
CA LYS A 85 3.15 34.54 -17.10
C LYS A 85 3.83 35.57 -18.02
N GLU A 86 4.13 35.18 -19.26
CA GLU A 86 4.74 36.05 -20.24
C GLU A 86 3.74 37.10 -20.78
N LEU A 87 2.48 36.71 -21.00
CA LEU A 87 1.47 37.61 -21.60
C LEU A 87 0.81 38.57 -20.60
N LEU A 88 0.58 38.15 -19.37
CA LEU A 88 -0.26 38.86 -18.41
C LEU A 88 0.45 39.22 -17.10
N GLY A 89 1.68 38.76 -16.85
CA GLY A 89 2.39 38.99 -15.61
C GLY A 89 1.72 38.38 -14.36
N ILE A 90 0.81 37.42 -14.55
CA ILE A 90 0.03 36.79 -13.47
C ILE A 90 0.74 35.52 -13.03
N GLU A 91 1.16 35.47 -11.77
CA GLU A 91 1.52 34.21 -11.14
C GLU A 91 0.23 33.47 -10.76
N ILE A 92 -0.03 32.36 -11.44
CA ILE A 92 -1.16 31.48 -11.10
C ILE A 92 -0.76 30.69 -9.86
N ASP A 93 -1.47 30.89 -8.75
CA ASP A 93 -1.25 30.23 -7.48
C ASP A 93 -1.36 28.71 -7.63
N GLU A 94 -0.26 28.00 -7.39
CA GLU A 94 -0.14 26.54 -7.57
C GLU A 94 -1.08 25.73 -6.64
N GLU A 95 -1.62 26.35 -5.57
CA GLU A 95 -2.52 25.65 -4.64
C GLU A 95 -3.87 25.23 -5.23
N VAL A 96 -4.32 25.86 -6.30
CA VAL A 96 -5.66 25.63 -6.87
C VAL A 96 -5.73 24.33 -7.67
N ASN A 97 -4.63 23.87 -8.25
CA ASN A 97 -4.64 22.75 -9.20
C ASN A 97 -4.25 21.38 -8.63
N THR A 98 -3.51 21.34 -7.54
CA THR A 98 -3.10 20.07 -6.92
C THR A 98 -4.21 19.40 -6.10
N LYS A 99 -5.23 20.13 -5.72
CA LYS A 99 -6.35 19.59 -4.90
C LYS A 99 -7.37 18.75 -5.69
N ARG A 100 -7.37 18.79 -7.02
CA ARG A 100 -8.45 18.18 -7.83
C ARG A 100 -8.18 16.78 -8.36
N LEU A 101 -6.97 16.26 -8.36
CA LEU A 101 -6.65 15.18 -9.28
C LEU A 101 -6.20 13.84 -8.71
N ILE A 102 -5.83 13.73 -7.43
CA ILE A 102 -5.33 12.43 -6.96
C ILE A 102 -5.72 12.18 -5.51
N PRO A 103 -6.48 11.13 -5.23
CA PRO A 103 -6.74 10.74 -3.85
C PRO A 103 -5.44 10.28 -3.20
N THR A 104 -4.84 11.13 -2.39
CA THR A 104 -3.84 10.68 -1.45
C THR A 104 -4.55 9.92 -0.35
N TYR A 105 -4.38 8.60 -0.31
CA TYR A 105 -4.98 7.77 0.73
C TYR A 105 -4.21 7.96 2.04
N SER A 106 -4.59 8.98 2.80
CA SER A 106 -3.97 9.29 4.08
C SER A 106 -4.44 8.36 5.21
N LYS A 107 -3.63 8.25 6.26
CA LYS A 107 -3.96 7.52 7.51
C LYS A 107 -4.26 6.03 7.32
N LEU A 108 -3.36 5.31 6.65
CA LEU A 108 -3.46 3.85 6.49
C LEU A 108 -3.52 3.07 7.83
N HIS A 109 -3.19 3.72 8.95
CA HIS A 109 -3.10 3.04 10.25
C HIS A 109 -4.34 3.21 11.11
N SER A 110 -5.08 2.14 11.31
CA SER A 110 -6.07 2.03 12.40
C SER A 110 -5.42 1.77 13.78
N PHE A 111 -4.15 1.33 13.80
CA PHE A 111 -3.45 0.90 15.02
C PHE A 111 -3.27 2.01 16.07
N LYS A 112 -3.24 3.29 15.67
CA LYS A 112 -3.15 4.41 16.62
C LYS A 112 -4.30 4.40 17.63
N LYS A 113 -5.52 4.05 17.19
CA LYS A 113 -6.71 3.98 18.06
C LYS A 113 -6.55 2.96 19.18
N TYR A 114 -5.95 1.81 18.89
CA TYR A 114 -5.80 0.70 19.84
C TYR A 114 -4.44 0.66 20.54
N SER A 115 -3.50 1.51 20.16
CA SER A 115 -2.12 1.43 20.63
C SER A 115 -1.98 1.63 22.13
N LYS A 116 -2.78 2.53 22.75
CA LYS A 116 -2.76 2.76 24.21
C LYS A 116 -3.23 1.53 24.97
N GLU A 117 -4.36 0.95 24.57
CA GLU A 117 -4.90 -0.24 25.20
C GLU A 117 -3.99 -1.46 25.02
N TYR A 118 -3.49 -1.67 23.81
CA TYR A 118 -2.54 -2.73 23.49
C TYR A 118 -1.28 -2.64 24.36
N LYS A 119 -0.64 -1.47 24.46
CA LYS A 119 0.52 -1.24 25.31
C LYS A 119 0.23 -1.50 26.79
N ARG A 120 -0.94 -1.08 27.29
CA ARG A 120 -1.39 -1.35 28.66
C ARG A 120 -1.49 -2.84 28.94
N LEU A 121 -2.13 -3.57 28.03
CA LEU A 121 -2.30 -5.03 28.13
C LEU A 121 -0.96 -5.78 28.04
N GLN A 122 -0.07 -5.35 27.13
CA GLN A 122 1.28 -5.92 27.01
C GLN A 122 2.09 -5.75 28.32
N ARG A 123 2.10 -4.52 28.88
CA ARG A 123 2.80 -4.26 30.16
C ARG A 123 2.23 -5.12 31.29
N LYS A 124 0.91 -5.29 31.35
CA LYS A 124 0.25 -6.14 32.34
C LYS A 124 0.66 -7.61 32.18
N GLN A 125 0.75 -8.06 30.94
CA GLN A 125 1.17 -9.43 30.62
C GLN A 125 2.65 -9.67 30.96
N SER A 126 3.54 -8.75 30.56
CA SER A 126 4.97 -8.84 30.88
C SER A 126 5.22 -8.94 32.38
N ARG A 127 4.52 -8.11 33.18
CA ARG A 127 4.62 -8.19 34.66
C ARG A 127 4.20 -9.55 35.22
N ARG A 128 3.17 -10.17 34.63
CA ARG A 128 2.72 -11.51 35.06
C ARG A 128 3.73 -12.61 34.71
N VAL A 129 4.34 -12.50 33.53
CA VAL A 129 5.40 -13.42 33.11
C VAL A 129 6.61 -13.30 34.03
N LEU A 130 7.05 -12.06 34.35
CA LEU A 130 8.15 -11.82 35.26
C LEU A 130 7.88 -12.40 36.66
N LYS A 131 6.70 -12.14 37.23
CA LYS A 131 6.29 -12.66 38.52
C LYS A 131 6.26 -14.19 38.54
N SER A 132 5.74 -14.84 37.50
CA SER A 132 5.72 -16.28 37.35
C SER A 132 7.15 -16.88 37.30
N LYS A 133 8.06 -16.20 36.57
CA LYS A 133 9.48 -16.61 36.51
C LYS A 133 10.18 -16.47 37.86
N GLN A 134 9.99 -15.36 38.56
CA GLN A 134 10.57 -15.11 39.88
C GLN A 134 10.10 -16.14 40.92
N ASN A 135 8.83 -16.48 40.92
CA ASN A 135 8.24 -17.41 41.85
C ASN A 135 8.33 -18.85 41.38
N LYS A 136 8.96 -19.14 40.22
CA LYS A 136 9.03 -20.48 39.60
C LYS A 136 7.67 -21.19 39.50
N THR A 137 6.59 -20.37 39.28
CA THR A 137 5.21 -20.88 39.18
C THR A 137 4.75 -20.92 37.74
N LYS A 138 3.76 -21.75 37.42
CA LYS A 138 3.09 -21.75 36.11
C LYS A 138 2.28 -20.47 35.92
N LEU A 139 2.08 -20.09 34.66
CA LEU A 139 1.23 -18.95 34.29
C LEU A 139 -0.23 -19.22 34.69
N GLY A 140 -0.80 -18.39 35.52
CA GLY A 140 -2.17 -18.54 36.00
C GLY A 140 -3.24 -18.08 35.03
N GLY A 141 -4.52 -18.37 35.30
CA GLY A 141 -5.68 -18.05 34.48
C GLY A 141 -5.79 -16.57 34.09
N ASN A 142 -5.33 -15.67 34.96
CA ASN A 142 -5.28 -14.24 34.69
C ASN A 142 -4.31 -13.85 33.56
N PHE A 143 -3.24 -14.62 33.32
CA PHE A 143 -2.39 -14.45 32.15
C PHE A 143 -3.18 -14.73 30.88
N TYR A 144 -3.83 -15.89 30.80
CA TYR A 144 -4.63 -16.29 29.64
C TYR A 144 -5.81 -15.36 29.34
N LYS A 145 -6.47 -14.84 30.39
CA LYS A 145 -7.53 -13.80 30.24
C LYS A 145 -6.95 -12.52 29.60
N THR A 146 -5.74 -12.10 29.99
CA THR A 146 -5.09 -10.91 29.39
C THR A 146 -4.61 -11.19 27.98
N GLN A 147 -4.05 -12.36 27.71
CA GLN A 147 -3.66 -12.80 26.38
C GLN A 147 -4.85 -12.74 25.42
N LYS A 148 -5.99 -13.29 25.84
CA LYS A 148 -7.22 -13.24 25.03
C LYS A 148 -7.63 -11.81 24.66
N LYS A 149 -7.62 -10.88 25.65
CA LYS A 149 -7.93 -9.46 25.38
C LYS A 149 -6.92 -8.83 24.44
N LEU A 150 -5.64 -9.12 24.62
CA LEU A 150 -4.56 -8.59 23.76
C LEU A 150 -4.72 -9.07 22.32
N ASN A 151 -5.04 -10.34 22.11
CA ASN A 151 -5.30 -10.90 20.80
C ASN A 151 -6.54 -10.26 20.15
N GLN A 152 -7.63 -10.07 20.92
CA GLN A 152 -8.85 -9.41 20.41
C GLN A 152 -8.58 -7.98 19.92
N VAL A 153 -7.77 -7.20 20.67
CA VAL A 153 -7.39 -5.84 20.27
C VAL A 153 -6.55 -5.86 19.00
N PHE A 154 -5.63 -6.81 18.90
CA PHE A 154 -4.79 -6.99 17.73
C PHE A 154 -5.61 -7.38 16.49
N ASP A 155 -6.49 -8.39 16.61
CA ASP A 155 -7.35 -8.85 15.52
C ASP A 155 -8.26 -7.74 15.03
N LYS A 156 -8.91 -7.00 15.94
CA LYS A 156 -9.78 -5.88 15.57
C LYS A 156 -9.02 -4.82 14.76
N SER A 157 -7.80 -4.49 15.17
CA SER A 157 -6.96 -3.56 14.44
C SER A 157 -6.55 -4.11 13.07
N SER A 158 -6.20 -5.39 13.01
CA SER A 158 -5.81 -6.07 11.76
C SER A 158 -6.97 -6.14 10.77
N HIS A 159 -8.16 -6.52 11.22
CA HIS A 159 -9.36 -6.59 10.38
C HIS A 159 -9.74 -5.22 9.80
N GLN A 160 -9.69 -4.16 10.63
CA GLN A 160 -9.98 -2.80 10.13
C GLN A 160 -8.96 -2.34 9.09
N LYS A 161 -7.68 -2.68 9.28
CA LYS A 161 -6.62 -2.40 8.31
C LYS A 161 -6.87 -3.15 7.00
N THR A 162 -7.14 -4.43 7.09
CA THR A 162 -7.40 -5.28 5.92
C THR A 162 -8.63 -4.81 5.14
N ASP A 163 -9.74 -4.49 5.82
CA ASP A 163 -10.95 -3.93 5.19
C ASP A 163 -10.64 -2.63 4.44
N ARG A 164 -9.88 -1.74 5.06
CA ARG A 164 -9.46 -0.50 4.42
C ARG A 164 -8.62 -0.74 3.18
N TYR A 165 -7.65 -1.66 3.24
CA TYR A 165 -6.82 -1.99 2.08
C TYR A 165 -7.66 -2.62 0.96
N HIS A 166 -8.63 -3.45 1.28
CA HIS A 166 -9.56 -3.98 0.29
C HIS A 166 -10.36 -2.88 -0.41
N LYS A 167 -10.83 -1.86 0.34
CA LYS A 167 -11.56 -0.72 -0.21
C LYS A 167 -10.69 0.10 -1.15
N ILE A 168 -9.51 0.53 -0.69
CA ILE A 168 -8.57 1.32 -1.49
C ILE A 168 -8.16 0.55 -2.76
N THR A 169 -7.74 -0.70 -2.62
CA THR A 169 -7.29 -1.48 -3.78
C THR A 169 -8.41 -1.84 -4.74
N SER A 170 -9.67 -1.95 -4.26
CA SER A 170 -10.84 -2.12 -5.14
C SER A 170 -11.15 -0.86 -5.92
N GLU A 171 -11.06 0.31 -5.27
CA GLU A 171 -11.25 1.60 -5.91
C GLU A 171 -10.21 1.83 -7.01
N LEU A 172 -8.92 1.67 -6.69
CA LEU A 172 -7.83 1.78 -7.65
C LEU A 172 -7.99 0.79 -8.82
N SER A 173 -8.30 -0.47 -8.54
CA SER A 173 -8.47 -1.47 -9.59
C SER A 173 -9.71 -1.24 -10.47
N LYS A 174 -10.75 -0.58 -9.97
CA LYS A 174 -11.89 -0.16 -10.79
C LYS A 174 -11.53 0.99 -11.72
N GLN A 175 -10.81 1.99 -11.20
CA GLN A 175 -10.51 3.23 -11.92
C GLN A 175 -9.43 3.03 -12.98
N PHE A 176 -8.37 2.27 -12.70
CA PHE A 176 -7.19 2.20 -13.56
C PHE A 176 -7.01 0.83 -14.20
N GLU A 177 -6.61 0.84 -15.46
CA GLU A 177 -6.27 -0.33 -16.25
C GLU A 177 -4.81 -0.75 -16.02
N LEU A 178 -3.93 0.22 -15.77
CA LEU A 178 -2.54 0.00 -15.41
C LEU A 178 -2.24 0.59 -14.03
N ILE A 179 -1.71 -0.22 -13.13
CA ILE A 179 -1.18 0.23 -11.85
C ILE A 179 0.31 -0.09 -11.80
N VAL A 180 1.13 0.90 -11.51
CA VAL A 180 2.57 0.74 -11.35
C VAL A 180 2.96 0.98 -9.90
N VAL A 181 3.74 0.07 -9.32
CA VAL A 181 4.22 0.13 -7.93
C VAL A 181 5.73 -0.12 -7.89
N GLU A 182 6.37 0.32 -6.83
CA GLU A 182 7.77 -0.05 -6.58
C GLU A 182 7.89 -1.52 -6.12
N ASP A 183 8.94 -2.20 -6.60
CA ASP A 183 9.33 -3.52 -6.10
C ASP A 183 10.07 -3.42 -4.76
N LEU A 184 9.33 -3.15 -3.70
CA LEU A 184 9.85 -2.93 -2.36
C LEU A 184 10.33 -4.23 -1.71
N GLN A 185 11.62 -4.33 -1.46
CA GLN A 185 12.24 -5.45 -0.77
C GLN A 185 12.06 -5.34 0.76
N VAL A 186 10.85 -5.54 1.25
CA VAL A 186 10.45 -5.35 2.68
C VAL A 186 11.38 -6.10 3.63
N LYS A 187 11.81 -7.33 3.28
CA LYS A 187 12.76 -8.13 4.06
C LYS A 187 14.09 -7.40 4.27
N ASN A 188 14.60 -6.75 3.22
CA ASN A 188 15.84 -5.97 3.29
C ASN A 188 15.62 -4.65 4.06
N MET A 189 14.49 -3.99 3.83
CA MET A 189 14.14 -2.75 4.54
C MET A 189 14.02 -2.95 6.05
N THR A 190 13.62 -4.12 6.52
CA THR A 190 13.37 -4.42 7.94
C THR A 190 14.54 -5.12 8.64
N LYS A 191 15.68 -5.28 7.98
CA LYS A 191 16.89 -5.84 8.61
C LYS A 191 17.27 -5.07 9.87
N ARG A 192 17.84 -5.78 10.86
CA ARG A 192 18.31 -5.19 12.12
C ARG A 192 19.44 -4.19 11.84
N ALA A 193 19.42 -3.04 12.53
CA ALA A 193 20.51 -2.07 12.45
C ALA A 193 21.74 -2.57 13.19
N LYS A 194 22.92 -2.16 12.70
CA LYS A 194 24.20 -2.30 13.43
C LYS A 194 24.22 -1.26 14.58
N LEU A 195 24.83 -1.63 15.69
CA LEU A 195 24.97 -1.02 17.02
C LEU A 195 24.45 0.42 17.30
N LYS A 196 24.70 1.42 16.46
CA LYS A 196 24.42 2.84 16.81
C LYS A 196 22.96 3.29 16.72
N ASN A 197 22.12 2.67 15.87
CA ASN A 197 20.76 3.17 15.56
C ASN A 197 19.65 2.13 15.79
N VAL A 198 19.85 1.18 16.72
CA VAL A 198 18.92 0.06 16.94
C VAL A 198 17.52 0.51 17.33
N LYS A 199 17.38 1.52 18.20
CA LYS A 199 16.07 2.02 18.67
C LYS A 199 15.28 2.69 17.55
N GLN A 200 15.92 3.59 16.80
CA GLN A 200 15.30 4.29 15.65
C GLN A 200 14.92 3.30 14.56
N LYS A 201 15.84 2.38 14.21
CA LYS A 201 15.59 1.35 13.21
C LYS A 201 14.48 0.39 13.61
N SER A 202 14.40 0.01 14.90
CA SER A 202 13.30 -0.80 15.42
C SER A 202 11.95 -0.09 15.28
N GLY A 203 11.91 1.23 15.54
CA GLY A 203 10.72 2.06 15.31
C GLY A 203 10.30 2.09 13.84
N LEU A 204 11.26 2.30 12.93
CA LEU A 204 11.02 2.28 11.49
C LEU A 204 10.56 0.91 11.00
N ASN A 205 11.24 -0.17 11.43
CA ASN A 205 10.85 -1.54 11.07
C ASN A 205 9.42 -1.85 11.51
N LYS A 206 9.05 -1.44 12.73
CA LYS A 206 7.68 -1.58 13.22
C LYS A 206 6.69 -0.81 12.34
N ALA A 207 7.03 0.40 11.92
CA ALA A 207 6.19 1.21 11.04
C ALA A 207 6.01 0.55 9.67
N ILE A 208 7.09 0.11 9.02
CA ILE A 208 7.07 -0.61 7.73
C ILE A 208 6.21 -1.88 7.82
N LEU A 209 6.43 -2.71 8.84
CA LEU A 209 5.66 -3.95 9.03
C LEU A 209 4.17 -3.68 9.31
N ASN A 210 3.86 -2.60 10.02
CA ASN A 210 2.47 -2.19 10.26
C ASN A 210 1.76 -1.73 8.98
N THR A 211 2.47 -1.13 8.02
CA THR A 211 1.91 -0.72 6.73
C THR A 211 1.56 -1.93 5.87
N SER A 212 2.27 -3.07 6.04
CA SER A 212 2.01 -4.31 5.29
C SER A 212 1.99 -4.09 3.77
N PHE A 213 3.03 -3.47 3.21
CA PHE A 213 3.18 -3.20 1.77
C PHE A 213 2.89 -4.43 0.90
N TYR A 214 3.40 -5.59 1.32
CA TYR A 214 3.13 -6.84 0.61
C TYR A 214 1.63 -7.14 0.48
N GLN A 215 0.84 -6.88 1.52
CA GLN A 215 -0.60 -7.12 1.50
C GLN A 215 -1.32 -6.19 0.51
N ILE A 216 -0.93 -4.92 0.45
CA ILE A 216 -1.48 -3.95 -0.51
C ILE A 216 -1.16 -4.39 -1.94
N ILE A 217 0.11 -4.70 -2.21
CA ILE A 217 0.57 -5.15 -3.54
C ILE A 217 -0.13 -6.45 -3.95
N SER A 218 -0.25 -7.43 -3.03
CA SER A 218 -0.97 -8.68 -3.29
C SER A 218 -2.44 -8.45 -3.60
N PHE A 219 -3.10 -7.50 -2.91
CA PHE A 219 -4.50 -7.17 -3.19
C PHE A 219 -4.68 -6.47 -4.53
N LEU A 220 -3.75 -5.62 -4.93
CA LEU A 220 -3.75 -5.02 -6.26
C LEU A 220 -3.53 -6.08 -7.34
N ASP A 221 -2.55 -6.96 -7.12
CA ASP A 221 -2.15 -7.98 -8.08
C ASP A 221 -3.32 -8.88 -8.48
N TYR A 222 -3.92 -9.59 -7.51
CA TYR A 222 -5.02 -10.48 -7.84
C TYR A 222 -6.25 -9.76 -8.38
N LYS A 223 -6.52 -8.51 -7.94
CA LYS A 223 -7.66 -7.74 -8.45
C LYS A 223 -7.44 -7.27 -9.89
N GLN A 224 -6.23 -6.84 -10.23
CA GLN A 224 -5.88 -6.49 -11.60
C GLN A 224 -5.96 -7.72 -12.50
N GLN A 225 -5.40 -8.84 -12.09
CA GLN A 225 -5.48 -10.11 -12.84
C GLN A 225 -6.94 -10.55 -13.05
N HIS A 226 -7.76 -10.49 -12.01
CA HIS A 226 -9.17 -10.87 -12.06
C HIS A 226 -10.01 -10.00 -13.02
N ASN A 227 -9.58 -8.75 -13.24
CA ASN A 227 -10.22 -7.80 -14.14
C ASN A 227 -9.55 -7.73 -15.53
N GLY A 228 -8.59 -8.60 -15.85
CA GLY A 228 -7.82 -8.54 -17.10
C GLY A 228 -6.92 -7.32 -17.23
N LYS A 229 -6.63 -6.65 -16.13
CA LYS A 229 -5.86 -5.39 -16.04
C LYS A 229 -4.42 -5.68 -15.61
N LEU A 230 -3.58 -4.65 -15.61
CA LEU A 230 -2.14 -4.80 -15.45
C LEU A 230 -1.62 -4.20 -14.12
N LEU A 231 -0.77 -4.96 -13.44
CA LEU A 231 0.09 -4.47 -12.37
C LEU A 231 1.56 -4.61 -12.80
N VAL A 232 2.30 -3.51 -12.78
CA VAL A 232 3.73 -3.49 -13.10
C VAL A 232 4.53 -3.11 -11.87
N LYS A 233 5.62 -3.83 -11.60
CA LYS A 233 6.56 -3.52 -10.51
C LYS A 233 7.83 -2.91 -11.10
N VAL A 234 8.28 -1.78 -10.56
CA VAL A 234 9.46 -1.06 -11.03
C VAL A 234 10.54 -1.00 -9.96
N PRO A 235 11.83 -0.93 -10.35
CA PRO A 235 12.92 -0.73 -9.40
C PRO A 235 12.77 0.58 -8.63
N PRO A 236 12.94 0.57 -7.28
CA PRO A 236 12.71 1.75 -6.42
C PRO A 236 13.83 2.79 -6.46
N GLN A 237 14.96 2.52 -7.18
CA GLN A 237 16.11 3.40 -7.18
C GLN A 237 15.77 4.75 -7.83
N TYR A 238 16.11 5.84 -7.12
CA TYR A 238 16.01 7.24 -7.56
C TYR A 238 14.62 7.76 -7.87
N THR A 239 13.54 7.01 -7.63
CA THR A 239 12.16 7.44 -7.91
C THR A 239 11.83 8.79 -7.26
N SER A 240 12.20 9.01 -5.98
CA SER A 240 11.96 10.27 -5.27
C SER A 240 13.00 11.36 -5.52
N LYS A 241 14.15 11.04 -6.16
CA LYS A 241 15.23 12.00 -6.41
C LYS A 241 15.29 12.51 -7.84
N THR A 242 14.73 11.77 -8.79
CA THR A 242 14.66 12.14 -10.20
C THR A 242 13.59 13.19 -10.41
N CYS A 243 13.87 14.19 -11.19
CA CYS A 243 12.87 15.16 -11.64
C CYS A 243 11.96 14.50 -12.66
N HIS A 244 10.66 14.56 -12.42
CA HIS A 244 9.69 14.01 -13.36
C HIS A 244 9.68 14.78 -14.69
N CYS A 245 9.99 16.07 -14.66
CA CYS A 245 9.94 16.94 -15.84
C CYS A 245 11.16 16.76 -16.75
N CYS A 246 12.40 16.87 -16.23
CA CYS A 246 13.62 16.86 -17.03
C CYS A 246 14.53 15.64 -16.81
N GLY A 247 14.20 14.74 -15.91
CA GLY A 247 15.00 13.55 -15.62
C GLY A 247 16.24 13.78 -14.76
N ASN A 248 16.60 15.02 -14.41
CA ASN A 248 17.78 15.30 -13.58
C ASN A 248 17.63 14.71 -12.18
N ILE A 249 18.73 14.19 -11.62
CA ILE A 249 18.75 13.55 -10.30
C ILE A 249 19.25 14.54 -9.24
N ASN A 250 18.37 14.95 -8.33
CA ASN A 250 18.74 15.80 -7.20
C ASN A 250 19.38 14.95 -6.06
N HIS A 251 20.71 14.84 -6.07
CA HIS A 251 21.46 14.12 -5.04
C HIS A 251 21.41 14.79 -3.66
N LYS A 252 21.16 16.10 -3.58
CA LYS A 252 21.10 16.89 -2.35
C LYS A 252 19.75 16.74 -1.61
N LEU A 253 18.75 16.10 -2.22
CA LEU A 253 17.43 15.90 -1.63
C LEU A 253 17.53 14.99 -0.38
N LYS A 254 17.17 15.54 0.79
CA LYS A 254 17.17 14.83 2.08
C LYS A 254 15.80 14.20 2.37
N LEU A 255 15.76 13.21 3.26
CA LEU A 255 14.52 12.50 3.63
C LEU A 255 13.47 13.38 4.31
N ASN A 256 13.88 14.46 4.97
CA ASN A 256 12.97 15.41 5.63
C ASN A 256 12.36 16.44 4.68
N HIS A 257 12.86 16.58 3.46
CA HIS A 257 12.28 17.48 2.47
C HIS A 257 10.98 16.88 1.93
N ARG A 258 9.88 17.60 2.08
CA ARG A 258 8.55 17.21 1.58
C ARG A 258 8.26 17.80 0.20
N GLN A 259 8.87 18.93 -0.11
CA GLN A 259 8.82 19.55 -1.43
C GLN A 259 10.01 19.09 -2.26
N TYR A 260 9.74 18.76 -3.50
CA TYR A 260 10.74 18.51 -4.53
C TYR A 260 10.94 19.81 -5.31
N TRP A 261 12.17 20.18 -5.52
CA TRP A 261 12.55 21.31 -6.36
C TRP A 261 13.70 20.87 -7.26
N CYS A 262 13.51 20.99 -8.57
CA CYS A 262 14.55 20.77 -9.55
C CYS A 262 15.36 22.04 -9.75
N LEU A 263 16.67 21.94 -9.58
CA LEU A 263 17.58 23.08 -9.76
C LEU A 263 17.87 23.36 -11.24
N GLU A 264 17.63 22.40 -12.13
CA GLU A 264 17.89 22.53 -13.57
C GLU A 264 16.70 23.17 -14.32
N CYS A 265 15.49 22.63 -14.12
CA CYS A 265 14.31 23.08 -14.87
C CYS A 265 13.31 23.89 -14.04
N GLY A 266 13.60 24.14 -12.75
CA GLY A 266 12.71 24.89 -11.86
C GLY A 266 11.44 24.15 -11.42
N TYR A 267 11.22 22.90 -11.87
CA TYR A 267 10.01 22.14 -11.50
C TYR A 267 9.89 21.98 -9.98
N ARG A 268 8.68 22.26 -9.46
CA ARG A 268 8.35 22.13 -8.05
C ARG A 268 7.11 21.27 -7.89
N GLU A 269 7.13 20.33 -6.96
CA GLU A 269 6.00 19.46 -6.66
C GLU A 269 6.15 18.85 -5.26
N HIS A 270 5.07 18.29 -4.71
CA HIS A 270 5.19 17.43 -3.54
C HIS A 270 6.06 16.23 -3.87
N ARG A 271 7.05 15.94 -3.01
CA ARG A 271 8.06 14.90 -3.26
C ARG A 271 7.46 13.53 -3.59
N ASP A 272 6.40 13.14 -2.86
CA ASP A 272 5.79 11.83 -3.02
C ASP A 272 4.96 11.75 -4.32
N ILE A 273 4.40 12.89 -4.79
CA ILE A 273 3.74 12.98 -6.11
C ILE A 273 4.77 12.89 -7.22
N ASN A 274 5.88 13.63 -7.12
CA ASN A 274 6.99 13.51 -8.07
C ASN A 274 7.49 12.05 -8.15
N ALA A 275 7.61 11.36 -7.01
CA ALA A 275 7.97 9.95 -6.97
C ALA A 275 6.95 9.07 -7.69
N ALA A 276 5.66 9.26 -7.42
CA ALA A 276 4.59 8.49 -8.04
C ALA A 276 4.54 8.70 -9.57
N ASN A 277 4.77 9.93 -10.06
CA ASN A 277 4.89 10.22 -11.48
C ASN A 277 6.10 9.50 -12.12
N ASN A 278 7.25 9.48 -11.44
CA ASN A 278 8.42 8.74 -11.91
C ASN A 278 8.19 7.22 -11.92
N ILE A 279 7.45 6.70 -10.94
CA ILE A 279 7.06 5.29 -10.91
C ILE A 279 6.21 4.94 -12.13
N LEU A 280 5.20 5.77 -12.45
CA LEU A 280 4.38 5.58 -13.64
C LEU A 280 5.21 5.60 -14.92
N SER A 281 6.07 6.61 -15.10
CA SER A 281 6.92 6.75 -16.30
C SER A 281 7.86 5.55 -16.48
N LYS A 282 8.47 5.06 -15.38
CA LYS A 282 9.29 3.82 -15.42
C LYS A 282 8.48 2.60 -15.83
N GLY A 283 7.26 2.45 -15.32
CA GLY A 283 6.37 1.34 -15.68
C GLY A 283 6.00 1.35 -17.17
N LEU A 284 5.71 2.52 -17.71
CA LEU A 284 5.44 2.71 -19.14
C LEU A 284 6.66 2.37 -20.00
N SER A 285 7.86 2.82 -19.61
CA SER A 285 9.11 2.54 -20.33
C SER A 285 9.46 1.05 -20.33
N LEU A 286 9.35 0.37 -19.18
CA LEU A 286 9.58 -1.07 -19.10
C LEU A 286 8.63 -1.87 -19.99
N ARG A 287 7.41 -1.39 -20.14
CA ARG A 287 6.41 -2.03 -20.98
C ARG A 287 6.69 -1.82 -22.47
N ALA A 288 7.08 -0.63 -22.88
CA ALA A 288 7.50 -0.33 -24.25
C ALA A 288 8.70 -1.19 -24.66
N GLY A 289 9.70 -1.39 -23.76
CA GLY A 289 10.86 -2.26 -24.01
C GLY A 289 10.51 -3.77 -24.08
N ASN A 290 9.50 -4.25 -23.33
CA ASN A 290 9.09 -5.65 -23.29
C ASN A 290 8.18 -6.07 -24.46
N VAL A 291 7.61 -5.14 -25.21
CA VAL A 291 6.86 -5.44 -26.43
C VAL A 291 7.76 -6.04 -27.52
N HIS A 292 9.07 -5.77 -27.47
CA HIS A 292 10.05 -6.36 -28.38
C HIS A 292 10.67 -7.69 -27.90
N ALA A 293 10.39 -8.13 -26.65
CA ALA A 293 11.04 -9.30 -26.06
C ALA A 293 10.15 -10.54 -25.93
N ARG A 294 8.88 -10.49 -26.33
CA ARG A 294 7.94 -11.63 -26.30
C ARG A 294 7.01 -11.59 -27.52
N LEU A 295 7.56 -11.94 -28.64
CA LEU A 295 6.85 -12.54 -29.79
C LEU A 295 7.38 -13.95 -29.98
#